data_767bbaa3bf2cbe6c036479f7f5035aed
#
_entry.id   767bbaa3bf2cbe6c036479f7f5035aed
#
_cell.length_a   1.000
_cell.length_b   1.000
_cell.length_c   1.000
_cell.angle_alpha   90.00
_cell.angle_beta   90.00
_cell.angle_gamma   90.00
#
_symmetry.space_group_name_H-M   'P 1'
#
loop_
_entity.id
_entity.type
_entity.pdbx_description
1 polymer ?
#
loop_
_entity_poly.entity_id
_entity_poly.type
_entity_poly.pdbx_seq_one_letter_code
_entity_poly.pdbx_strand_id
1 'polypeptide(L)'
;MCLFCPTPSAAPSSPWSARRAFLLAAGAAAATPVLAQVDVGSSSSLRKLVPAETLENSAAQQYRQMLEQARAKRALAPDNHPQLQRLHAIAKRLIPFAMPWNDRARQWRWEVNLIGSQQINAFCMPGGKIAFYTGILDKLQLSDDEAAMIMGH
;
A
#
# COMPACT_ATOMS: atom_id res chain seq x y z
N MET A 1 -70.67 -37.53 -26.94
CA MET A 1 -70.23 -36.53 -27.94
C MET A 1 -70.22 -35.22 -27.33
N CYS A 2 -69.06 -34.71 -26.90
CA CYS A 2 -68.77 -33.29 -26.68
C CYS A 2 -67.26 -33.12 -26.87
N LEU A 3 -66.94 -32.69 -28.04
CA LEU A 3 -65.66 -32.13 -28.42
C LEU A 3 -65.58 -30.70 -27.88
N PHE A 4 -64.47 -30.35 -27.36
CA PHE A 4 -63.89 -29.06 -27.04
C PHE A 4 -63.49 -28.91 -25.55
N CYS A 5 -62.31 -29.48 -25.24
CA CYS A 5 -61.51 -29.01 -24.12
C CYS A 5 -60.55 -27.95 -24.64
N PRO A 6 -60.59 -26.69 -24.19
CA PRO A 6 -59.56 -25.73 -24.54
C PRO A 6 -58.30 -25.98 -23.70
N THR A 7 -57.18 -26.09 -24.38
CA THR A 7 -55.82 -26.09 -23.79
C THR A 7 -55.57 -24.79 -23.01
N PRO A 8 -54.96 -24.85 -21.83
CA PRO A 8 -54.56 -23.65 -21.12
C PRO A 8 -53.44 -22.90 -21.88
N SER A 9 -53.79 -21.70 -22.30
CA SER A 9 -52.82 -20.73 -22.85
C SER A 9 -51.70 -20.45 -21.85
N ALA A 10 -50.47 -20.66 -22.25
CA ALA A 10 -49.29 -20.27 -21.49
C ALA A 10 -49.30 -18.77 -21.33
N ALA A 11 -49.30 -18.29 -20.09
CA ALA A 11 -49.20 -16.86 -19.77
C ALA A 11 -47.85 -16.33 -20.29
N PRO A 12 -47.83 -15.10 -20.88
CA PRO A 12 -46.56 -14.50 -21.34
C PRO A 12 -45.64 -14.24 -20.15
N SER A 13 -44.45 -14.80 -20.20
CA SER A 13 -43.42 -14.57 -19.21
C SER A 13 -43.07 -13.06 -19.18
N SER A 14 -43.29 -12.44 -18.03
CA SER A 14 -43.01 -11.03 -17.83
C SER A 14 -41.52 -10.74 -18.14
N PRO A 15 -41.20 -9.68 -18.91
CA PRO A 15 -39.81 -9.29 -19.21
C PRO A 15 -39.00 -8.94 -17.97
N TRP A 16 -39.62 -8.75 -16.82
CA TRP A 16 -39.01 -8.50 -15.53
C TRP A 16 -38.37 -9.74 -14.91
N SER A 17 -38.89 -10.94 -15.18
CA SER A 17 -38.31 -12.19 -14.66
C SER A 17 -36.98 -12.54 -15.34
N ALA A 18 -36.85 -12.29 -16.65
CA ALA A 18 -35.63 -12.51 -17.40
C ALA A 18 -34.50 -11.57 -16.96
N ARG A 19 -34.82 -10.31 -16.67
CA ARG A 19 -33.83 -9.33 -16.15
C ARG A 19 -33.32 -9.69 -14.76
N ARG A 20 -34.19 -10.17 -13.87
CA ARG A 20 -33.80 -10.65 -12.53
C ARG A 20 -32.92 -11.89 -12.60
N ALA A 21 -33.23 -12.85 -13.45
CA ALA A 21 -32.42 -14.04 -13.66
C ALA A 21 -31.03 -13.70 -14.21
N PHE A 22 -30.94 -12.73 -15.14
CA PHE A 22 -29.65 -12.25 -15.67
C PHE A 22 -28.80 -11.56 -14.59
N LEU A 23 -29.40 -10.72 -13.76
CA LEU A 23 -28.68 -10.03 -12.67
C LEU A 23 -28.17 -11.02 -11.59
N LEU A 24 -28.94 -12.04 -11.28
CA LEU A 24 -28.52 -13.08 -10.33
C LEU A 24 -27.41 -13.96 -10.92
N ALA A 25 -27.43 -14.29 -12.21
CA ALA A 25 -26.41 -15.05 -12.89
C ALA A 25 -25.10 -14.25 -13.06
N ALA A 26 -25.21 -12.94 -13.36
CA ALA A 26 -24.03 -12.06 -13.45
C ALA A 26 -23.38 -11.80 -12.07
N GLY A 27 -24.18 -11.73 -11.00
CA GLY A 27 -23.69 -11.55 -9.63
C GLY A 27 -22.94 -12.79 -9.09
N ALA A 28 -23.34 -14.00 -9.49
CA ALA A 28 -22.67 -15.21 -9.06
C ALA A 28 -21.30 -15.45 -9.75
N ALA A 29 -21.10 -14.91 -10.96
CA ALA A 29 -19.83 -15.02 -11.68
C ALA A 29 -18.74 -14.03 -11.17
N ALA A 30 -19.13 -13.01 -10.41
CA ALA A 30 -18.19 -11.99 -9.90
C ALA A 30 -17.53 -12.35 -8.55
N ALA A 31 -17.87 -13.49 -7.94
CA ALA A 31 -17.39 -13.88 -6.62
C ALA A 31 -16.17 -14.83 -6.65
N THR A 32 -15.38 -14.84 -7.72
CA THR A 32 -14.07 -15.49 -7.65
C THR A 32 -13.13 -14.60 -6.85
N PRO A 33 -12.48 -15.09 -5.78
CA PRO A 33 -11.44 -14.34 -5.11
C PRO A 33 -10.33 -14.10 -6.14
N VAL A 34 -10.21 -12.87 -6.61
CA VAL A 34 -9.06 -12.46 -7.41
C VAL A 34 -7.88 -12.45 -6.45
N LEU A 35 -7.14 -13.54 -6.42
CA LEU A 35 -5.80 -13.58 -5.85
C LEU A 35 -4.91 -12.80 -6.82
N ALA A 36 -4.98 -11.49 -6.75
CA ALA A 36 -4.07 -10.61 -7.48
C ALA A 36 -2.70 -10.63 -6.81
N GLN A 37 -2.08 -11.81 -6.80
CA GLN A 37 -0.68 -11.93 -6.44
C GLN A 37 0.12 -11.69 -7.72
N VAL A 38 0.63 -10.48 -7.87
CA VAL A 38 1.56 -10.15 -8.93
C VAL A 38 2.86 -10.89 -8.62
N ASP A 39 3.21 -11.87 -9.46
CA ASP A 39 4.55 -12.46 -9.42
C ASP A 39 5.54 -11.41 -9.92
N VAL A 40 6.27 -10.81 -9.01
CA VAL A 40 7.30 -9.78 -9.32
C VAL A 40 8.59 -10.40 -9.88
N GLY A 41 8.57 -11.68 -10.22
CA GLY A 41 9.70 -12.40 -10.80
C GLY A 41 10.89 -12.57 -9.84
N SER A 42 11.90 -13.31 -10.29
CA SER A 42 13.15 -13.46 -9.53
C SER A 42 13.96 -12.16 -9.53
N SER A 43 14.52 -11.79 -8.39
CA SER A 43 15.39 -10.62 -8.28
C SER A 43 16.55 -10.69 -9.27
N SER A 44 16.84 -9.56 -9.96
CA SER A 44 17.93 -9.44 -10.92
C SER A 44 19.25 -9.98 -10.38
N SER A 45 19.99 -10.73 -11.18
CA SER A 45 21.32 -11.24 -10.84
C SER A 45 22.33 -10.12 -10.52
N LEU A 46 22.11 -8.91 -11.02
CA LEU A 46 22.92 -7.73 -10.71
C LEU A 46 22.84 -7.33 -9.22
N ARG A 47 21.78 -7.68 -8.50
CA ARG A 47 21.70 -7.48 -7.02
C ARG A 47 22.73 -8.29 -6.26
N LYS A 48 23.30 -9.32 -6.86
CA LYS A 48 24.35 -10.18 -6.25
C LYS A 48 25.73 -9.54 -6.27
N LEU A 49 25.94 -8.47 -7.04
CA LEU A 49 27.26 -7.82 -7.18
C LEU A 49 27.62 -6.97 -5.95
N VAL A 50 26.64 -6.45 -5.21
CA VAL A 50 26.90 -5.72 -3.96
C VAL A 50 26.15 -6.40 -2.83
N PRO A 51 26.84 -6.82 -1.76
CA PRO A 51 26.20 -7.42 -0.60
C PRO A 51 25.12 -6.49 -0.02
N ALA A 52 23.96 -7.03 0.31
CA ALA A 52 22.85 -6.25 0.83
C ALA A 52 23.23 -5.50 2.12
N GLU A 53 24.04 -6.10 2.96
CA GLU A 53 24.55 -5.50 4.20
C GLU A 53 25.40 -4.25 3.92
N THR A 54 26.23 -4.27 2.88
CA THR A 54 27.02 -3.09 2.48
C THR A 54 26.13 -1.94 2.07
N LEU A 55 25.05 -2.23 1.30
CA LEU A 55 24.06 -1.22 0.91
C LEU A 55 23.31 -0.67 2.12
N GLU A 56 22.87 -1.53 3.03
CA GLU A 56 22.18 -1.14 4.26
C GLU A 56 23.05 -0.27 5.16
N ASN A 57 24.34 -0.63 5.32
CA ASN A 57 25.29 0.16 6.10
C ASN A 57 25.55 1.54 5.49
N SER A 58 25.77 1.59 4.17
CA SER A 58 25.95 2.85 3.45
C SER A 58 24.70 3.73 3.56
N ALA A 59 23.51 3.15 3.38
CA ALA A 59 22.24 3.84 3.52
C ALA A 59 22.04 4.38 4.94
N ALA A 60 22.38 3.60 5.96
CA ALA A 60 22.30 4.03 7.35
C ALA A 60 23.23 5.21 7.66
N GLN A 61 24.44 5.24 7.06
CA GLN A 61 25.36 6.36 7.20
C GLN A 61 24.83 7.63 6.52
N GLN A 62 24.38 7.52 5.27
CA GLN A 62 23.81 8.64 4.52
C GLN A 62 22.55 9.18 5.21
N TYR A 63 21.70 8.29 5.72
CA TYR A 63 20.50 8.68 6.44
C TYR A 63 20.84 9.49 7.70
N ARG A 64 21.79 9.03 8.50
CA ARG A 64 22.26 9.77 9.70
C ARG A 64 22.79 11.15 9.34
N GLN A 65 23.66 11.24 8.33
CA GLN A 65 24.20 12.54 7.87
C GLN A 65 23.09 13.50 7.46
N MET A 66 22.09 13.00 6.74
CA MET A 66 20.94 13.81 6.34
C MET A 66 20.12 14.28 7.55
N LEU A 67 19.87 13.42 8.53
CA LEU A 67 19.16 13.80 9.76
C LEU A 67 19.97 14.83 10.58
N GLU A 68 21.30 14.71 10.64
CA GLU A 68 22.18 15.70 11.28
C GLU A 68 22.09 17.06 10.58
N GLN A 69 22.11 17.07 9.25
CA GLN A 69 21.93 18.30 8.48
C GLN A 69 20.54 18.93 8.71
N ALA A 70 19.49 18.09 8.73
CA ALA A 70 18.14 18.56 9.03
C ALA A 70 18.05 19.14 10.46
N ARG A 71 18.72 18.51 11.43
CA ARG A 71 18.78 18.97 12.82
C ARG A 71 19.53 20.31 12.92
N ALA A 72 20.67 20.44 12.25
CA ALA A 72 21.45 21.68 12.22
C ALA A 72 20.63 22.86 11.64
N LYS A 73 19.77 22.56 10.67
CA LYS A 73 18.84 23.54 10.07
C LYS A 73 17.55 23.72 10.87
N ARG A 74 17.40 23.07 12.03
CA ARG A 74 16.16 23.03 12.82
C ARG A 74 14.93 22.55 12.02
N ALA A 75 15.18 21.71 11.02
CA ALA A 75 14.15 21.16 10.14
C ALA A 75 13.74 19.73 10.54
N LEU A 76 14.46 19.06 11.44
CA LEU A 76 14.05 17.75 11.93
C LEU A 76 12.94 17.88 12.96
N ALA A 77 11.81 17.24 12.72
CA ALA A 77 10.69 17.24 13.65
C ALA A 77 11.07 16.54 14.96
N PRO A 78 10.69 17.08 16.13
CA PRO A 78 10.88 16.39 17.40
C PRO A 78 9.94 15.18 17.53
N ASP A 79 10.29 14.22 18.39
CA ASP A 79 9.56 12.97 18.56
C ASP A 79 8.09 13.15 18.96
N ASN A 80 7.76 14.26 19.63
CA ASN A 80 6.39 14.59 20.00
C ASN A 80 5.59 15.33 18.91
N HIS A 81 6.16 15.51 17.72
CA HIS A 81 5.46 16.18 16.62
C HIS A 81 4.25 15.33 16.16
N PRO A 82 3.02 15.88 16.10
CA PRO A 82 1.82 15.10 15.79
C PRO A 82 1.90 14.31 14.48
N GLN A 83 2.41 14.94 13.42
CA GLN A 83 2.56 14.27 12.11
C GLN A 83 3.60 13.14 12.16
N LEU A 84 4.68 13.29 12.94
CA LEU A 84 5.67 12.22 13.10
C LEU A 84 5.08 11.04 13.86
N GLN A 85 4.34 11.29 14.93
CA GLN A 85 3.65 10.23 15.67
C GLN A 85 2.62 9.50 14.79
N ARG A 86 1.90 10.23 13.96
CA ARG A 86 1.00 9.67 12.95
C ARG A 86 1.75 8.74 11.99
N LEU A 87 2.89 9.17 11.44
CA LEU A 87 3.72 8.34 10.56
C LEU A 87 4.24 7.08 11.28
N HIS A 88 4.64 7.20 12.54
CA HIS A 88 5.05 6.06 13.36
C HIS A 88 3.91 5.05 13.56
N ALA A 89 2.69 5.53 13.79
CA ALA A 89 1.51 4.66 13.93
C ALA A 89 1.22 3.90 12.61
N ILE A 90 1.34 4.56 11.47
CA ILE A 90 1.21 3.95 10.14
C ILE A 90 2.31 2.92 9.92
N ALA A 91 3.58 3.27 10.16
CA ALA A 91 4.72 2.37 10.00
C ALA A 91 4.58 1.11 10.85
N LYS A 92 4.16 1.25 12.12
CA LYS A 92 3.92 0.12 13.03
C LYS A 92 2.90 -0.89 12.46
N ARG A 93 1.92 -0.41 11.71
CA ARG A 93 0.90 -1.26 11.06
C ARG A 93 1.44 -1.91 9.79
N LEU A 94 2.31 -1.23 9.02
CA LEU A 94 2.82 -1.70 7.73
C LEU A 94 4.02 -2.63 7.84
N ILE A 95 4.96 -2.37 8.75
CA ILE A 95 6.22 -3.12 8.88
C ILE A 95 6.00 -4.65 8.97
N PRO A 96 5.02 -5.19 9.71
CA PRO A 96 4.80 -6.64 9.76
C PRO A 96 4.54 -7.28 8.39
N PHE A 97 3.95 -6.54 7.45
CA PHE A 97 3.65 -7.01 6.10
C PHE A 97 4.89 -7.03 5.19
N ALA A 98 5.99 -6.37 5.55
CA ALA A 98 7.25 -6.44 4.82
C ALA A 98 8.01 -7.76 5.09
N MET A 99 7.75 -8.42 6.22
CA MET A 99 8.48 -9.60 6.67
C MET A 99 8.37 -10.81 5.73
N PRO A 100 7.19 -11.13 5.15
CA PRO A 100 7.05 -12.23 4.19
C PRO A 100 7.76 -11.99 2.85
N TRP A 101 7.98 -10.72 2.49
CA TRP A 101 8.58 -10.33 1.21
C TRP A 101 10.10 -10.21 1.25
N ASN A 102 10.65 -9.99 2.45
CA ASN A 102 12.09 -9.81 2.62
C ASN A 102 12.54 -10.31 4.00
N ASP A 103 13.24 -11.44 4.01
CA ASP A 103 13.76 -12.07 5.24
C ASP A 103 14.65 -11.15 6.04
N ARG A 104 15.38 -10.23 5.37
CA ARG A 104 16.25 -9.26 6.03
C ARG A 104 15.49 -8.19 6.80
N ALA A 105 14.23 -7.93 6.42
CA ALA A 105 13.38 -6.91 7.06
C ALA A 105 13.23 -7.12 8.57
N ARG A 106 13.35 -8.36 9.05
CA ARG A 106 13.32 -8.71 10.48
C ARG A 106 14.53 -8.19 11.25
N GLN A 107 15.66 -7.98 10.57
CA GLN A 107 16.91 -7.52 11.16
C GLN A 107 17.09 -6.01 11.05
N TRP A 108 16.25 -5.34 10.27
CA TRP A 108 16.37 -3.91 10.03
C TRP A 108 15.98 -3.10 11.27
N ARG A 109 16.77 -2.07 11.52
CA ARG A 109 16.39 -1.02 12.46
C ARG A 109 15.54 0.00 11.74
N TRP A 110 14.23 -0.25 11.73
CA TRP A 110 13.26 0.63 11.11
C TRP A 110 13.28 2.01 11.78
N GLU A 111 13.40 3.04 10.98
CA GLU A 111 13.40 4.43 11.43
C GLU A 111 12.50 5.25 10.50
N VAL A 112 11.60 6.03 11.09
CA VAL A 112 10.73 6.96 10.36
C VAL A 112 10.97 8.35 10.93
N ASN A 113 11.33 9.29 10.07
CA ASN A 113 11.57 10.68 10.45
C ASN A 113 10.77 11.64 9.56
N LEU A 114 10.47 12.82 10.11
CA LEU A 114 9.79 13.90 9.41
C LEU A 114 10.73 15.09 9.31
N ILE A 115 10.93 15.59 8.09
CA ILE A 115 11.85 16.71 7.81
C ILE A 115 11.03 17.89 7.30
N GLY A 116 11.21 19.05 7.93
CA GLY A 116 10.61 20.31 7.52
C GLY A 116 11.16 20.74 6.16
N SER A 117 10.34 20.63 5.12
CA SER A 117 10.68 21.03 3.76
C SER A 117 9.40 21.25 2.95
N GLN A 118 9.45 22.23 2.05
CA GLN A 118 8.35 22.49 1.11
C GLN A 118 8.29 21.49 -0.06
N GLN A 119 9.24 20.58 -0.16
CA GLN A 119 9.26 19.56 -1.20
C GLN A 119 8.13 18.54 -1.00
N ILE A 120 7.46 18.19 -2.08
CA ILE A 120 6.49 17.10 -2.12
C ILE A 120 7.27 15.81 -2.38
N ASN A 121 7.80 15.22 -1.30
CA ASN A 121 8.62 14.02 -1.39
C ASN A 121 8.58 13.20 -0.11
N ALA A 122 8.80 11.91 -0.26
CA ALA A 122 9.12 10.94 0.78
C ALA A 122 10.06 9.90 0.17
N PHE A 123 10.87 9.23 0.97
CA PHE A 123 11.76 8.20 0.46
C PHE A 123 12.03 7.11 1.50
N CYS A 124 12.38 5.94 1.00
CA CYS A 124 12.85 4.80 1.78
C CYS A 124 14.25 4.42 1.30
N MET A 125 15.16 4.20 2.25
CA MET A 125 16.50 3.69 1.97
C MET A 125 16.66 2.26 2.50
N PRO A 126 17.58 1.46 1.95
CA PRO A 126 17.88 0.12 2.44
C PRO A 126 18.08 0.07 3.96
N GLY A 127 17.60 -0.99 4.61
CA GLY A 127 17.67 -1.12 6.06
C GLY A 127 16.52 -0.44 6.80
N GLY A 128 15.40 -0.15 6.10
CA GLY A 128 14.18 0.38 6.72
C GLY A 128 14.29 1.84 7.17
N LYS A 129 15.03 2.67 6.43
CA LYS A 129 15.21 4.09 6.73
C LYS A 129 14.22 4.92 5.91
N ILE A 130 13.22 5.49 6.56
CA ILE A 130 12.09 6.19 5.93
C ILE A 130 12.12 7.67 6.36
N ALA A 131 11.96 8.57 5.42
CA ALA A 131 11.76 9.97 5.71
C ALA A 131 10.63 10.56 4.86
N PHE A 132 9.81 11.35 5.50
CA PHE A 132 8.80 12.20 4.88
C PHE A 132 9.21 13.65 4.99
N TYR A 133 8.90 14.44 3.97
CA TYR A 133 8.96 15.89 4.07
C TYR A 133 7.59 16.44 4.47
N THR A 134 7.57 17.52 5.24
CA THR A 134 6.29 18.15 5.61
C THR A 134 5.48 18.57 4.40
N GLY A 135 6.14 18.99 3.32
CA GLY A 135 5.48 19.45 2.09
C GLY A 135 4.58 18.40 1.42
N ILE A 136 4.90 17.10 1.52
CA ILE A 136 4.03 16.06 0.93
C ILE A 136 2.76 15.88 1.78
N LEU A 137 2.87 15.98 3.10
CA LEU A 137 1.74 15.85 4.00
C LEU A 137 0.83 17.07 3.96
N ASP A 138 1.44 18.28 4.00
CA ASP A 138 0.72 19.55 4.14
C ASP A 138 0.06 20.00 2.82
N LYS A 139 0.79 19.90 1.68
CA LYS A 139 0.28 20.37 0.39
C LYS A 139 -0.73 19.42 -0.23
N LEU A 140 -0.56 18.11 -0.03
CA LEU A 140 -1.48 17.10 -0.54
C LEU A 140 -2.56 16.74 0.47
N GLN A 141 -2.46 17.21 1.71
CA GLN A 141 -3.41 16.93 2.81
C GLN A 141 -3.71 15.43 2.94
N LEU A 142 -2.66 14.60 2.88
CA LEU A 142 -2.77 13.15 2.81
C LEU A 142 -3.53 12.57 4.00
N SER A 143 -4.50 11.72 3.71
CA SER A 143 -5.13 10.82 4.68
C SER A 143 -4.13 9.78 5.19
N ASP A 144 -4.48 9.03 6.24
CA ASP A 144 -3.62 7.95 6.76
C ASP A 144 -3.40 6.85 5.72
N ASP A 145 -4.42 6.52 4.94
CA ASP A 145 -4.33 5.47 3.92
C ASP A 145 -3.42 5.91 2.76
N GLU A 146 -3.51 7.17 2.33
CA GLU A 146 -2.62 7.71 1.29
C GLU A 146 -1.16 7.79 1.76
N ALA A 147 -0.92 8.22 3.00
CA ALA A 147 0.41 8.21 3.60
C ALA A 147 0.95 6.77 3.75
N ALA A 148 0.08 5.79 4.08
CA ALA A 148 0.43 4.38 4.12
C ALA A 148 0.79 3.83 2.74
N MET A 149 0.05 4.20 1.70
CA MET A 149 0.36 3.82 0.31
C MET A 149 1.74 4.33 -0.12
N ILE A 150 2.06 5.58 0.20
CA ILE A 150 3.38 6.16 -0.11
C ILE A 150 4.48 5.46 0.69
N MET A 151 4.24 5.17 1.97
CA MET A 151 5.22 4.50 2.83
C MET A 151 5.48 3.05 2.41
N GLY A 152 4.47 2.36 1.87
CA GLY A 152 4.58 0.97 1.43
C GLY A 152 5.18 0.80 0.02
N HIS A 153 5.24 1.88 -0.75
CA HIS A 153 5.79 1.86 -2.11
C HIS A 153 7.31 1.85 -2.08
#